data_930b9a618b133f485db058003c1a8660
#
_entry.id   930b9a618b133f485db058003c1a8660
#
_cell.length_a   1.000
_cell.length_b   1.000
_cell.length_c   1.000
_cell.angle_alpha   90.00
_cell.angle_beta   90.00
_cell.angle_gamma   90.00
#
_symmetry.space_group_name_H-M   'P 1'
#
loop_
_entity.id
_entity.type
_entity.pdbx_description
1 polymer ?
#
loop_
_entity_poly.entity_id
_entity_poly.type
_entity_poly.pdbx_seq_one_letter_code
_entity_poly.pdbx_strand_id
1 'polypeptide(L)'
;MDGLVIGIDLCNSYTHIACQEPERTWVIPTVVCKNKNQDEWYVDEEAYAHTLIGDGVIEDKLLTQVLKDGTATISGIRYEGLYLLKMFLEKALELPRKAAGVDPIAGLVIAVSTLDVKLMDSLLYCADYLEIPRERVHIISHTESFIYYVMSQKREIWSNQVGMFDLADESLRYYEMKVQRGIRQMQVTAERQDLEETFHLDVLENMAGAKIADKILSSCAERILQKRLFSAVLLTGKGFESTDWAPEFMKQICSRRRV
;
A
#
# COMPACT_ATOMS: atom_id res chain seq x y z
N MET A 1 -12.13 10.40 22.11
CA MET A 1 -10.74 10.69 21.74
C MET A 1 -10.82 11.84 20.75
N ASP A 2 -10.31 13.00 21.15
CA ASP A 2 -10.39 14.18 20.28
C ASP A 2 -9.19 14.13 19.31
N GLY A 3 -9.44 13.77 18.06
CA GLY A 3 -8.43 13.75 17.02
C GLY A 3 -8.68 12.67 15.96
N LEU A 4 -7.94 12.76 14.85
CA LEU A 4 -8.05 11.87 13.71
C LEU A 4 -7.39 10.52 13.97
N VAL A 5 -8.06 9.45 13.55
CA VAL A 5 -7.45 8.12 13.40
C VAL A 5 -7.21 7.88 11.91
N ILE A 6 -5.96 7.70 11.54
CA ILE A 6 -5.52 7.59 10.14
C ILE A 6 -4.86 6.23 9.92
N GLY A 7 -5.25 5.55 8.85
CA GLY A 7 -4.57 4.40 8.31
C GLY A 7 -3.83 4.77 7.03
N ILE A 8 -2.59 4.31 6.89
CA ILE A 8 -1.77 4.48 5.68
C ILE A 8 -1.32 3.09 5.22
N ASP A 9 -1.60 2.76 3.98
CA ASP A 9 -0.93 1.67 3.26
C ASP A 9 0.17 2.27 2.40
N LEU A 10 1.41 2.08 2.81
CA LEU A 10 2.57 2.76 2.26
C LEU A 10 3.38 1.83 1.36
N CYS A 11 3.29 2.05 0.06
CA CYS A 11 4.05 1.36 -0.98
C CYS A 11 4.95 2.34 -1.74
N ASN A 12 5.90 1.83 -2.53
CA ASN A 12 6.81 2.71 -3.32
C ASN A 12 6.10 3.45 -4.45
N SER A 13 5.08 2.82 -5.05
CA SER A 13 4.38 3.40 -6.21
C SER A 13 3.20 4.28 -5.78
N TYR A 14 2.38 3.78 -4.86
CA TYR A 14 1.18 4.46 -4.39
C TYR A 14 1.02 4.33 -2.88
N THR A 15 0.45 5.36 -2.28
CA THR A 15 0.07 5.39 -0.87
C THR A 15 -1.44 5.54 -0.77
N HIS A 16 -2.08 4.63 -0.03
CA HIS A 16 -3.50 4.73 0.30
C HIS A 16 -3.63 5.29 1.71
N ILE A 17 -4.46 6.31 1.86
CA ILE A 17 -4.72 6.97 3.14
C ILE A 17 -6.20 6.82 3.45
N ALA A 18 -6.53 6.37 4.64
CA ALA A 18 -7.91 6.25 5.11
C ALA A 18 -8.08 7.01 6.42
N CYS A 19 -9.20 7.69 6.54
CA CYS A 19 -9.60 8.38 7.76
C CYS A 19 -11.00 7.91 8.15
N GLN A 20 -11.22 7.71 9.46
CA GLN A 20 -12.51 7.20 9.95
C GLN A 20 -13.58 8.30 10.03
N GLU A 21 -13.19 9.51 10.38
CA GLU A 21 -14.10 10.65 10.52
C GLU A 21 -13.47 11.92 9.91
N PRO A 22 -13.96 12.39 8.73
CA PRO A 22 -14.98 11.76 7.89
C PRO A 22 -14.47 10.47 7.25
N GLU A 23 -15.34 9.48 7.06
CA GLU A 23 -15.00 8.26 6.34
C GLU A 23 -14.63 8.62 4.90
N ARG A 24 -13.32 8.66 4.64
CA ARG A 24 -12.77 9.07 3.36
C ARG A 24 -11.43 8.37 3.11
N THR A 25 -11.17 8.11 1.84
CA THR A 25 -9.92 7.54 1.37
C THR A 25 -9.29 8.41 0.27
N TRP A 26 -7.97 8.39 0.21
CA TRP A 26 -7.16 8.99 -0.85
C TRP A 26 -6.19 7.95 -1.36
N VAL A 27 -5.94 7.96 -2.64
CA VAL A 27 -4.89 7.16 -3.30
C VAL A 27 -3.99 8.12 -4.04
N ILE A 28 -2.77 8.28 -3.57
CA ILE A 28 -1.81 9.23 -4.13
C ILE A 28 -0.54 8.50 -4.56
N PRO A 29 0.14 8.94 -5.62
CA PRO A 29 1.48 8.45 -5.94
C PRO A 29 2.44 8.72 -4.79
N THR A 30 3.32 7.76 -4.49
CA THR A 30 4.34 7.90 -3.44
C THR A 30 5.55 8.67 -4.00
N VAL A 31 5.31 9.92 -4.31
CA VAL A 31 6.31 10.82 -4.87
C VAL A 31 6.32 12.14 -4.11
N VAL A 32 7.46 12.81 -4.10
CA VAL A 32 7.60 14.15 -3.58
C VAL A 32 8.28 15.04 -4.62
N CYS A 33 7.79 16.25 -4.79
CA CYS A 33 8.36 17.23 -5.70
C CYS A 33 8.85 18.44 -4.92
N LYS A 34 10.11 18.83 -5.16
CA LYS A 34 10.71 20.05 -4.61
C LYS A 34 10.66 21.15 -5.66
N ASN A 35 10.12 22.31 -5.30
CA ASN A 35 10.22 23.50 -6.14
C ASN A 35 11.70 23.96 -6.24
N LYS A 36 12.14 24.29 -7.45
CA LYS A 36 13.52 24.72 -7.73
C LYS A 36 13.84 26.12 -7.21
N ASN A 37 12.81 26.98 -7.10
CA ASN A 37 12.93 28.39 -6.86
C ASN A 37 12.45 28.80 -5.45
N GLN A 38 11.64 27.93 -4.81
CA GLN A 38 11.02 28.19 -3.51
C GLN A 38 11.26 27.02 -2.57
N ASP A 39 11.20 27.26 -1.27
CA ASP A 39 11.32 26.18 -0.29
C ASP A 39 9.97 25.50 -0.04
N GLU A 40 9.39 24.95 -1.11
CA GLU A 40 8.09 24.29 -1.10
C GLU A 40 8.19 22.88 -1.62
N TRP A 41 7.36 22.01 -1.05
CA TRP A 41 7.25 20.58 -1.37
C TRP A 41 5.82 20.24 -1.73
N TYR A 42 5.65 19.44 -2.77
CA TYR A 42 4.37 19.03 -3.30
C TYR A 42 4.26 17.50 -3.39
N VAL A 43 3.04 16.98 -3.30
CA VAL A 43 2.70 15.57 -3.51
C VAL A 43 1.51 15.49 -4.45
N ASP A 44 1.13 14.26 -4.86
CA ASP A 44 -0.05 14.00 -5.68
C ASP A 44 -0.01 14.75 -7.02
N GLU A 45 -1.14 15.23 -7.50
CA GLU A 45 -1.27 15.96 -8.77
C GLU A 45 -0.42 17.23 -8.84
N GLU A 46 -0.26 17.94 -7.73
CA GLU A 46 0.59 19.14 -7.64
C GLU A 46 2.06 18.81 -7.94
N ALA A 47 2.57 17.65 -7.50
CA ALA A 47 3.94 17.23 -7.77
C ALA A 47 4.19 17.09 -9.29
N TYR A 48 3.25 16.48 -9.99
CA TYR A 48 3.34 16.34 -11.45
C TYR A 48 3.14 17.66 -12.19
N ALA A 49 2.22 18.50 -11.72
CA ALA A 49 1.98 19.82 -12.32
C ALA A 49 3.27 20.68 -12.29
N HIS A 50 3.97 20.75 -11.14
CA HIS A 50 5.24 21.47 -11.00
C HIS A 50 6.37 20.87 -11.85
N THR A 51 6.37 19.56 -12.02
CA THR A 51 7.32 18.90 -12.92
C THR A 51 7.06 19.24 -14.39
N LEU A 52 5.79 19.25 -14.81
CA LEU A 52 5.41 19.56 -16.20
C LEU A 52 5.71 21.01 -16.60
N ILE A 53 5.51 21.97 -15.70
CA ILE A 53 5.85 23.37 -15.97
C ILE A 53 7.37 23.66 -15.79
N GLY A 54 8.14 22.69 -15.33
CA GLY A 54 9.62 22.72 -15.29
C GLY A 54 10.21 23.42 -14.07
N ASP A 55 9.40 23.84 -13.09
CA ASP A 55 9.85 24.47 -11.85
C ASP A 55 9.99 23.51 -10.67
N GLY A 56 9.63 22.24 -10.83
CA GLY A 56 9.75 21.17 -9.85
C GLY A 56 10.71 20.06 -10.26
N VAL A 57 11.27 19.36 -9.28
CA VAL A 57 12.00 18.09 -9.43
C VAL A 57 11.30 17.05 -8.58
N ILE A 58 10.86 15.97 -9.24
CA ILE A 58 10.16 14.87 -8.58
C ILE A 58 11.12 13.76 -8.18
N GLU A 59 10.90 13.17 -7.03
CA GLU A 59 11.61 12.01 -6.51
C GLU A 59 10.62 10.91 -6.15
N ASP A 60 10.91 9.70 -6.56
CA ASP A 60 10.09 8.50 -6.37
C ASP A 60 10.82 7.42 -5.56
N LYS A 61 10.17 6.26 -5.40
CA LYS A 61 10.75 5.08 -4.71
C LYS A 61 11.30 5.39 -3.32
N LEU A 62 10.59 6.24 -2.58
CA LEU A 62 11.04 6.82 -1.31
C LEU A 62 11.42 5.76 -0.28
N LEU A 63 10.64 4.66 -0.17
CA LEU A 63 10.97 3.55 0.73
C LEU A 63 12.27 2.85 0.34
N THR A 64 12.46 2.64 -0.96
CA THR A 64 13.71 2.06 -1.49
C THR A 64 14.89 2.97 -1.21
N GLN A 65 14.73 4.29 -1.35
CA GLN A 65 15.77 5.25 -1.02
C GLN A 65 16.16 5.19 0.47
N VAL A 66 15.18 5.12 1.37
CA VAL A 66 15.43 4.94 2.81
C VAL A 66 16.20 3.66 3.08
N LEU A 67 15.74 2.53 2.54
CA LEU A 67 16.35 1.21 2.79
C LEU A 67 17.81 1.12 2.27
N LYS A 68 18.12 1.81 1.18
CA LYS A 68 19.44 1.78 0.52
C LYS A 68 20.35 2.96 0.84
N ASP A 69 20.02 3.80 1.83
CA ASP A 69 20.71 5.07 2.11
C ASP A 69 20.85 5.95 0.86
N GLY A 70 19.79 5.92 0.04
CA GLY A 70 19.73 6.70 -1.19
C GLY A 70 19.67 8.19 -0.93
N THR A 71 20.07 8.95 -1.93
CA THR A 71 20.06 10.42 -1.87
C THR A 71 19.65 10.97 -3.22
N ALA A 72 18.96 12.11 -3.21
CA ALA A 72 18.66 12.90 -4.40
C ALA A 72 19.37 14.25 -4.35
N THR A 73 19.78 14.77 -5.50
CA THR A 73 20.38 16.11 -5.61
C THR A 73 19.43 17.01 -6.39
N ILE A 74 18.83 17.96 -5.69
CA ILE A 74 17.86 18.89 -6.26
C ILE A 74 18.41 20.32 -6.13
N SER A 75 18.55 21.02 -7.24
CA SER A 75 19.09 22.39 -7.29
C SER A 75 20.44 22.52 -6.57
N GLY A 76 21.30 21.49 -6.66
CA GLY A 76 22.62 21.46 -6.03
C GLY A 76 22.63 21.11 -4.54
N ILE A 77 21.48 20.88 -3.92
CA ILE A 77 21.34 20.45 -2.53
C ILE A 77 21.10 18.96 -2.50
N ARG A 78 21.84 18.25 -1.67
CA ARG A 78 21.69 16.80 -1.46
C ARG A 78 20.69 16.53 -0.35
N TYR A 79 19.67 15.72 -0.66
CA TYR A 79 18.65 15.26 0.28
C TYR A 79 18.79 13.75 0.49
N GLU A 80 18.72 13.31 1.73
CA GLU A 80 18.69 11.90 2.11
C GLU A 80 17.28 11.32 1.90
N GLY A 81 17.19 10.02 1.59
CA GLY A 81 15.91 9.34 1.39
C GLY A 81 14.96 9.47 2.59
N LEU A 82 15.52 9.45 3.82
CA LEU A 82 14.76 9.68 5.04
C LEU A 82 14.10 11.08 5.07
N TYR A 83 14.84 12.11 4.63
CA TYR A 83 14.30 13.46 4.54
C TYR A 83 13.17 13.56 3.51
N LEU A 84 13.34 12.90 2.36
CA LEU A 84 12.31 12.88 1.30
C LEU A 84 11.05 12.15 1.76
N LEU A 85 11.20 11.01 2.44
CA LEU A 85 10.07 10.28 3.03
C LEU A 85 9.34 11.12 4.09
N LYS A 86 10.09 11.86 4.91
CA LYS A 86 9.53 12.79 5.90
C LYS A 86 8.67 13.87 5.23
N MET A 87 9.18 14.51 4.17
CA MET A 87 8.44 15.53 3.42
C MET A 87 7.19 14.98 2.76
N PHE A 88 7.29 13.76 2.21
CA PHE A 88 6.12 13.06 1.67
C PHE A 88 5.04 12.84 2.73
N LEU A 89 5.39 12.25 3.88
CA LEU A 89 4.42 11.95 4.94
C LEU A 89 3.81 13.23 5.53
N GLU A 90 4.59 14.30 5.69
CA GLU A 90 4.09 15.60 6.13
C GLU A 90 2.97 16.09 5.19
N LYS A 91 3.24 16.10 3.89
CA LYS A 91 2.28 16.56 2.89
C LYS A 91 1.09 15.61 2.71
N ALA A 92 1.33 14.31 2.73
CA ALA A 92 0.28 13.30 2.62
C ALA A 92 -0.73 13.38 3.79
N LEU A 93 -0.24 13.61 5.01
CA LEU A 93 -1.10 13.76 6.20
C LEU A 93 -1.84 15.10 6.27
N GLU A 94 -1.47 16.10 5.47
CA GLU A 94 -2.28 17.31 5.32
C GLU A 94 -3.65 17.03 4.67
N LEU A 95 -3.76 16.00 3.82
CA LEU A 95 -5.01 15.66 3.12
C LEU A 95 -6.14 15.31 4.10
N PRO A 96 -5.99 14.34 5.01
CA PRO A 96 -7.02 14.04 5.99
C PRO A 96 -7.24 15.18 7.00
N ARG A 97 -6.18 15.90 7.42
CA ARG A 97 -6.30 17.06 8.33
C ARG A 97 -7.15 18.17 7.71
N LYS A 98 -6.88 18.54 6.45
CA LYS A 98 -7.68 19.56 5.72
C LYS A 98 -9.13 19.11 5.53
N ALA A 99 -9.37 17.85 5.19
CA ALA A 99 -10.71 17.32 4.96
C ALA A 99 -11.56 17.28 6.23
N ALA A 100 -10.96 16.97 7.36
CA ALA A 100 -11.65 16.88 8.65
C ALA A 100 -11.76 18.24 9.36
N GLY A 101 -10.91 19.21 9.02
CA GLY A 101 -10.80 20.47 9.78
C GLY A 101 -10.29 20.27 11.21
N VAL A 102 -9.63 19.14 11.49
CA VAL A 102 -9.09 18.74 12.79
C VAL A 102 -7.60 18.45 12.64
N ASP A 103 -6.79 19.02 13.50
CA ASP A 103 -5.34 18.93 13.41
C ASP A 103 -4.71 17.76 14.19
N PRO A 104 -5.09 17.46 15.45
CA PRO A 104 -4.41 16.42 16.20
C PRO A 104 -4.70 15.03 15.65
N ILE A 105 -3.63 14.25 15.44
CA ILE A 105 -3.72 12.83 15.12
C ILE A 105 -3.81 12.03 16.42
N ALA A 106 -4.95 11.39 16.65
CA ALA A 106 -5.22 10.55 17.81
C ALA A 106 -4.63 9.14 17.67
N GLY A 107 -4.46 8.66 16.45
CA GLY A 107 -3.84 7.37 16.12
C GLY A 107 -3.41 7.30 14.68
N LEU A 108 -2.25 6.70 14.43
CA LEU A 108 -1.69 6.48 13.10
C LEU A 108 -1.29 5.01 12.95
N VAL A 109 -1.86 4.34 11.96
CA VAL A 109 -1.47 2.98 11.59
C VAL A 109 -0.81 3.03 10.21
N ILE A 110 0.41 2.52 10.10
CA ILE A 110 1.14 2.44 8.82
C ILE A 110 1.34 0.98 8.47
N ALA A 111 0.72 0.53 7.40
CA ALA A 111 0.93 -0.78 6.82
C ALA A 111 2.05 -0.71 5.77
N VAL A 112 2.98 -1.66 5.83
CA VAL A 112 4.10 -1.80 4.89
C VAL A 112 4.24 -3.24 4.43
N SER A 113 4.84 -3.46 3.27
CA SER A 113 4.98 -4.81 2.70
C SER A 113 5.86 -5.72 3.55
N THR A 114 6.87 -5.18 4.21
CA THR A 114 7.81 -5.93 5.04
C THR A 114 8.23 -5.07 6.23
N LEU A 115 8.24 -5.68 7.42
CA LEU A 115 8.72 -5.02 8.64
C LEU A 115 10.26 -5.10 8.67
N ASP A 116 10.90 -4.15 8.00
CA ASP A 116 12.34 -3.93 8.08
C ASP A 116 12.66 -2.97 9.23
N VAL A 117 13.66 -3.30 10.04
CA VAL A 117 14.02 -2.51 11.24
C VAL A 117 14.37 -1.07 10.87
N LYS A 118 15.16 -0.88 9.81
CA LYS A 118 15.56 0.46 9.36
C LYS A 118 14.38 1.29 8.87
N LEU A 119 13.44 0.65 8.14
CA LEU A 119 12.22 1.31 7.71
C LEU A 119 11.34 1.68 8.90
N MET A 120 11.16 0.78 9.85
CA MET A 120 10.37 1.04 11.07
C MET A 120 10.93 2.20 11.88
N ASP A 121 12.25 2.21 12.12
CA ASP A 121 12.93 3.31 12.82
C ASP A 121 12.78 4.64 12.08
N SER A 122 12.87 4.61 10.74
CA SER A 122 12.68 5.78 9.89
C SER A 122 11.26 6.33 9.95
N LEU A 123 10.25 5.45 9.95
CA LEU A 123 8.84 5.85 10.09
C LEU A 123 8.54 6.42 11.46
N LEU A 124 9.10 5.85 12.53
CA LEU A 124 8.98 6.40 13.88
C LEU A 124 9.67 7.76 14.00
N TYR A 125 10.84 7.94 13.36
CA TYR A 125 11.50 9.24 13.28
C TYR A 125 10.64 10.28 12.56
N CYS A 126 10.00 9.90 11.44
CA CYS A 126 9.07 10.79 10.73
C CYS A 126 7.87 11.16 11.62
N ALA A 127 7.33 10.20 12.38
CA ALA A 127 6.23 10.47 13.31
C ALA A 127 6.62 11.44 14.42
N ASP A 128 7.81 11.27 15.02
CA ASP A 128 8.35 12.21 16.02
C ASP A 128 8.47 13.63 15.44
N TYR A 129 8.97 13.77 14.21
CA TYR A 129 9.06 15.05 13.53
C TYR A 129 7.69 15.71 13.30
N LEU A 130 6.66 14.89 13.03
CA LEU A 130 5.27 15.32 12.82
C LEU A 130 4.51 15.54 14.13
N GLU A 131 5.22 15.49 15.26
CA GLU A 131 4.67 15.63 16.61
C GLU A 131 3.58 14.60 16.96
N ILE A 132 3.66 13.41 16.35
CA ILE A 132 2.76 12.29 16.64
C ILE A 132 3.42 11.40 17.69
N PRO A 133 2.86 11.30 18.91
CA PRO A 133 3.44 10.47 19.96
C PRO A 133 3.60 9.02 19.54
N ARG A 134 4.76 8.41 19.82
CA ARG A 134 5.10 7.04 19.41
C ARG A 134 4.09 6.00 19.87
N GLU A 135 3.50 6.18 21.04
CA GLU A 135 2.46 5.30 21.58
C GLU A 135 1.14 5.34 20.78
N ARG A 136 1.01 6.30 19.87
CA ARG A 136 -0.13 6.44 18.94
C ARG A 136 0.19 5.94 17.54
N VAL A 137 1.43 5.50 17.27
CA VAL A 137 1.88 5.02 15.97
C VAL A 137 2.03 3.51 16.01
N HIS A 138 1.34 2.82 15.11
CA HIS A 138 1.43 1.38 14.93
C HIS A 138 1.91 1.09 13.51
N ILE A 139 3.05 0.40 13.40
CA ILE A 139 3.58 -0.05 12.11
C ILE A 139 3.28 -1.54 12.01
N ILE A 140 2.54 -1.93 10.98
CA ILE A 140 2.10 -3.31 10.76
C ILE A 140 2.52 -3.81 9.38
N SER A 141 2.59 -5.12 9.20
CA SER A 141 2.79 -5.70 7.87
C SER A 141 1.48 -5.77 7.07
N HIS A 142 1.56 -5.83 5.74
CA HIS A 142 0.40 -6.12 4.89
C HIS A 142 -0.27 -7.44 5.27
N THR A 143 0.50 -8.44 5.72
CA THR A 143 -0.05 -9.70 6.23
C THR A 143 -0.93 -9.48 7.45
N GLU A 144 -0.50 -8.66 8.39
CA GLU A 144 -1.26 -8.32 9.59
C GLU A 144 -2.49 -7.48 9.24
N SER A 145 -2.34 -6.48 8.38
CA SER A 145 -3.44 -5.66 7.86
C SER A 145 -4.51 -6.54 7.18
N PHE A 146 -4.08 -7.52 6.37
CA PHE A 146 -4.98 -8.49 5.73
C PHE A 146 -5.78 -9.29 6.76
N ILE A 147 -5.14 -9.78 7.83
CA ILE A 147 -5.83 -10.50 8.91
C ILE A 147 -6.90 -9.61 9.53
N TYR A 148 -6.56 -8.37 9.91
CA TYR A 148 -7.51 -7.45 10.52
C TYR A 148 -8.69 -7.15 9.60
N TYR A 149 -8.42 -6.87 8.31
CA TYR A 149 -9.46 -6.63 7.33
C TYR A 149 -10.42 -7.82 7.21
N VAL A 150 -9.88 -9.03 7.02
CA VAL A 150 -10.71 -10.23 6.86
C VAL A 150 -11.51 -10.54 8.12
N MET A 151 -10.91 -10.41 9.30
CA MET A 151 -11.58 -10.66 10.57
C MET A 151 -12.67 -9.64 10.89
N SER A 152 -12.62 -8.44 10.33
CA SER A 152 -13.68 -7.42 10.44
C SER A 152 -14.90 -7.72 9.55
N GLN A 153 -14.75 -8.61 8.56
CA GLN A 153 -15.82 -8.99 7.65
C GLN A 153 -16.79 -10.00 8.28
N LYS A 154 -17.92 -10.24 7.60
CA LYS A 154 -18.87 -11.28 8.01
C LYS A 154 -18.21 -12.65 8.10
N ARG A 155 -18.61 -13.45 9.06
CA ARG A 155 -18.02 -14.76 9.38
C ARG A 155 -17.98 -15.71 8.20
N GLU A 156 -18.92 -15.61 7.28
CA GLU A 156 -18.99 -16.44 6.06
C GLU A 156 -17.77 -16.23 5.16
N ILE A 157 -17.22 -15.02 5.13
CA ILE A 157 -16.03 -14.65 4.35
C ILE A 157 -14.81 -15.44 4.81
N TRP A 158 -14.65 -15.65 6.12
CA TRP A 158 -13.51 -16.33 6.72
C TRP A 158 -13.87 -17.65 7.43
N SER A 159 -14.90 -18.32 6.90
CA SER A 159 -15.32 -19.64 7.42
C SER A 159 -14.30 -20.76 7.15
N ASN A 160 -13.52 -20.63 6.07
CA ASN A 160 -12.41 -21.48 5.68
C ASN A 160 -11.15 -20.65 5.39
N GLN A 161 -10.40 -21.06 4.36
CA GLN A 161 -9.26 -20.28 3.88
C GLN A 161 -9.73 -19.03 3.14
N VAL A 162 -9.01 -17.92 3.33
CA VAL A 162 -9.17 -16.70 2.54
C VAL A 162 -7.86 -16.43 1.83
N GLY A 163 -7.94 -16.23 0.52
CA GLY A 163 -6.81 -15.84 -0.32
C GLY A 163 -6.90 -14.37 -0.70
N MET A 164 -5.76 -13.71 -0.86
CA MET A 164 -5.68 -12.37 -1.41
C MET A 164 -4.52 -12.30 -2.41
N PHE A 165 -4.80 -11.80 -3.60
CA PHE A 165 -3.78 -11.41 -4.56
C PHE A 165 -3.58 -9.91 -4.48
N ASP A 166 -2.34 -9.51 -4.29
CA ASP A 166 -1.92 -8.12 -4.20
C ASP A 166 -0.97 -7.80 -5.34
N LEU A 167 -1.35 -6.84 -6.18
CA LEU A 167 -0.53 -6.33 -7.27
C LEU A 167 -0.19 -4.86 -6.99
N ALA A 168 0.86 -4.67 -6.20
CA ALA A 168 1.42 -3.38 -5.84
C ALA A 168 2.92 -3.37 -6.06
N ASP A 169 3.51 -2.19 -6.24
CA ASP A 169 4.95 -1.97 -6.39
C ASP A 169 5.61 -2.88 -7.45
N GLU A 170 4.96 -3.05 -8.59
CA GLU A 170 5.45 -3.88 -9.68
C GLU A 170 5.65 -5.37 -9.30
N SER A 171 5.04 -5.80 -8.22
CA SER A 171 5.13 -7.18 -7.72
C SER A 171 3.76 -7.80 -7.49
N LEU A 172 3.63 -9.08 -7.80
CA LEU A 172 2.46 -9.88 -7.46
C LEU A 172 2.76 -10.71 -6.22
N ARG A 173 1.98 -10.48 -5.17
CA ARG A 173 2.03 -11.23 -3.92
C ARG A 173 0.72 -11.96 -3.69
N TYR A 174 0.82 -13.09 -3.02
CA TYR A 174 -0.33 -13.86 -2.57
C TYR A 174 -0.28 -14.00 -1.05
N TYR A 175 -1.39 -13.73 -0.41
CA TYR A 175 -1.58 -13.92 1.02
C TYR A 175 -2.65 -14.98 1.24
N GLU A 176 -2.43 -15.85 2.21
CA GLU A 176 -3.38 -16.88 2.59
C GLU A 176 -3.63 -16.84 4.09
N MET A 177 -4.88 -16.74 4.48
CA MET A 177 -5.30 -16.81 5.87
C MET A 177 -6.08 -18.10 6.12
N LYS A 178 -5.74 -18.80 7.20
CA LYS A 178 -6.44 -20.00 7.68
C LYS A 178 -6.95 -19.78 9.09
N VAL A 179 -8.20 -20.16 9.32
CA VAL A 179 -8.82 -20.12 10.64
C VAL A 179 -9.06 -21.55 11.11
N GLN A 180 -8.35 -21.95 12.14
CA GLN A 180 -8.54 -23.24 12.81
C GLN A 180 -9.36 -23.03 14.08
N ARG A 181 -10.47 -23.74 14.19
CA ARG A 181 -11.36 -23.65 15.34
C ARG A 181 -11.16 -24.86 16.23
N GLY A 182 -10.44 -24.66 17.34
CA GLY A 182 -10.39 -25.62 18.44
C GLY A 182 -11.59 -25.45 19.38
N ILE A 183 -11.74 -26.42 20.31
CA ILE A 183 -12.85 -26.42 21.31
C ILE A 183 -12.76 -25.19 22.23
N ARG A 184 -11.56 -24.70 22.54
CA ARG A 184 -11.33 -23.61 23.48
C ARG A 184 -10.69 -22.34 22.88
N GLN A 185 -10.09 -22.47 21.72
CA GLN A 185 -9.32 -21.36 21.10
C GLN A 185 -9.52 -21.37 19.59
N MET A 186 -9.57 -20.19 19.03
CA MET A 186 -9.46 -19.97 17.60
C MET A 186 -8.03 -19.56 17.27
N GLN A 187 -7.40 -20.27 16.34
CA GLN A 187 -6.08 -19.92 15.83
C GLN A 187 -6.21 -19.38 14.42
N VAL A 188 -5.62 -18.22 14.18
CA VAL A 188 -5.52 -17.60 12.87
C VAL A 188 -4.07 -17.61 12.45
N THR A 189 -3.78 -18.13 11.28
CA THR A 189 -2.46 -18.11 10.65
C THR A 189 -2.57 -17.45 9.29
N ALA A 190 -1.58 -16.64 8.94
CA ALA A 190 -1.47 -16.09 7.60
C ALA A 190 -0.04 -16.24 7.09
N GLU A 191 0.06 -16.52 5.78
CA GLU A 191 1.32 -16.69 5.07
C GLU A 191 1.32 -15.79 3.83
N ARG A 192 2.50 -15.30 3.45
CA ARG A 192 2.73 -14.54 2.23
C ARG A 192 3.63 -15.33 1.29
N GLN A 193 3.34 -15.26 -0.01
CA GLN A 193 4.18 -15.77 -1.09
C GLN A 193 4.39 -14.68 -2.13
N ASP A 194 5.63 -14.39 -2.46
CA ASP A 194 5.97 -13.51 -3.57
C ASP A 194 5.91 -14.34 -4.86
N LEU A 195 5.03 -13.99 -5.79
CA LEU A 195 4.75 -14.79 -6.98
C LEU A 195 5.50 -14.29 -8.21
N GLU A 196 5.55 -12.98 -8.40
CA GLU A 196 6.19 -12.32 -9.54
C GLU A 196 6.64 -10.91 -9.14
N GLU A 197 7.87 -10.51 -9.48
CA GLU A 197 8.47 -9.23 -9.10
C GLU A 197 8.69 -8.29 -10.31
N THR A 198 8.19 -8.64 -11.48
CA THR A 198 8.50 -7.94 -12.73
C THR A 198 7.29 -7.32 -13.43
N PHE A 199 6.23 -6.99 -12.67
CA PHE A 199 5.10 -6.26 -13.23
C PHE A 199 5.39 -4.76 -13.26
N HIS A 200 5.65 -4.23 -14.44
CA HIS A 200 5.69 -2.79 -14.68
C HIS A 200 4.25 -2.30 -14.92
N LEU A 201 3.68 -1.60 -13.95
CA LEU A 201 2.27 -1.14 -14.02
C LEU A 201 2.00 -0.26 -15.23
N ASP A 202 2.94 0.59 -15.61
CA ASP A 202 2.91 1.44 -16.81
C ASP A 202 2.90 0.63 -18.12
N VAL A 203 3.53 -0.53 -18.13
CA VAL A 203 3.53 -1.45 -19.28
C VAL A 203 2.20 -2.20 -19.39
N LEU A 204 1.50 -2.42 -18.25
CA LEU A 204 0.21 -3.12 -18.23
C LEU A 204 -0.91 -2.32 -18.89
N GLU A 205 -0.78 -1.02 -19.00
CA GLU A 205 -1.78 -0.14 -19.61
C GLU A 205 -1.86 -0.30 -21.14
N ASN A 206 -0.85 -0.88 -21.78
CA ASN A 206 -0.94 -1.19 -23.19
C ASN A 206 -1.54 -2.58 -23.44
N MET A 207 -2.27 -2.75 -24.56
CA MET A 207 -3.00 -3.99 -24.88
C MET A 207 -2.11 -5.25 -24.93
N ALA A 208 -0.84 -5.12 -25.31
CA ALA A 208 0.11 -6.24 -25.36
C ALA A 208 0.55 -6.62 -23.94
N GLY A 209 0.86 -5.62 -23.11
CA GLY A 209 1.20 -5.80 -21.70
C GLY A 209 0.05 -6.45 -20.91
N ALA A 210 -1.19 -5.97 -21.10
CA ALA A 210 -2.36 -6.53 -20.45
C ALA A 210 -2.57 -8.03 -20.76
N LYS A 211 -2.37 -8.47 -22.01
CA LYS A 211 -2.48 -9.88 -22.39
C LYS A 211 -1.39 -10.75 -21.76
N ILE A 212 -0.18 -10.23 -21.64
CA ILE A 212 0.94 -10.93 -20.99
C ILE A 212 0.65 -11.05 -19.49
N ALA A 213 0.22 -9.96 -18.86
CA ALA A 213 -0.14 -9.94 -17.45
C ALA A 213 -1.26 -10.92 -17.13
N ASP A 214 -2.35 -10.94 -17.93
CA ASP A 214 -3.45 -11.89 -17.75
C ASP A 214 -2.96 -13.34 -17.80
N LYS A 215 -2.06 -13.67 -18.73
CA LYS A 215 -1.49 -15.00 -18.85
C LYS A 215 -0.65 -15.41 -17.63
N ILE A 216 0.21 -14.49 -17.14
CA ILE A 216 1.05 -14.74 -15.97
C ILE A 216 0.18 -14.86 -14.71
N LEU A 217 -0.75 -13.95 -14.51
CA LEU A 217 -1.67 -13.96 -13.37
C LEU A 217 -2.51 -15.24 -13.35
N SER A 218 -3.05 -15.64 -14.50
CA SER A 218 -3.80 -16.87 -14.64
C SER A 218 -2.96 -18.09 -14.27
N SER A 219 -1.70 -18.16 -14.70
CA SER A 219 -0.77 -19.23 -14.34
C SER A 219 -0.46 -19.25 -12.83
N CYS A 220 -0.25 -18.08 -12.23
CA CYS A 220 -0.03 -17.95 -10.78
C CYS A 220 -1.29 -18.38 -10.00
N ALA A 221 -2.47 -17.94 -10.43
CA ALA A 221 -3.74 -18.34 -9.83
C ALA A 221 -3.95 -19.86 -9.89
N GLU A 222 -3.64 -20.49 -11.02
CA GLU A 222 -3.73 -21.94 -11.16
C GLU A 222 -2.91 -22.70 -10.13
N ARG A 223 -1.66 -22.30 -9.93
CA ARG A 223 -0.77 -22.92 -8.94
C ARG A 223 -1.30 -22.80 -7.51
N ILE A 224 -1.85 -21.63 -7.18
CA ILE A 224 -2.35 -21.33 -5.84
C ILE A 224 -3.68 -21.98 -5.55
N LEU A 225 -4.62 -21.95 -6.51
CA LEU A 225 -6.01 -22.40 -6.31
C LEU A 225 -6.16 -23.92 -6.42
N GLN A 226 -5.15 -24.62 -6.93
CA GLN A 226 -5.17 -26.07 -6.98
C GLN A 226 -5.27 -26.68 -5.57
N LYS A 227 -6.30 -27.51 -5.34
CA LYS A 227 -6.49 -28.28 -4.10
C LYS A 227 -6.82 -27.46 -2.84
N ARG A 228 -7.28 -26.21 -2.97
CA ARG A 228 -7.64 -25.35 -1.83
C ARG A 228 -9.12 -25.00 -1.84
N LEU A 229 -9.71 -24.96 -0.64
CA LEU A 229 -11.10 -24.56 -0.44
C LEU A 229 -11.14 -23.17 0.16
N PHE A 230 -11.30 -22.17 -0.69
CA PHE A 230 -11.45 -20.79 -0.26
C PHE A 230 -12.91 -20.46 0.04
N SER A 231 -13.15 -19.77 1.15
CA SER A 231 -14.42 -19.08 1.42
C SER A 231 -14.50 -17.74 0.70
N ALA A 232 -13.35 -17.08 0.51
CA ALA A 232 -13.24 -15.86 -0.28
C ALA A 232 -11.85 -15.73 -0.92
N VAL A 233 -11.81 -15.02 -2.05
CA VAL A 233 -10.57 -14.55 -2.68
C VAL A 233 -10.72 -13.05 -2.92
N LEU A 234 -9.73 -12.28 -2.51
CA LEU A 234 -9.68 -10.83 -2.61
C LEU A 234 -8.63 -10.42 -3.64
N LEU A 235 -8.85 -9.31 -4.31
CA LEU A 235 -7.87 -8.64 -5.15
C LEU A 235 -7.59 -7.27 -4.54
N THR A 236 -6.33 -6.87 -4.47
CA THR A 236 -5.90 -5.57 -3.97
C THR A 236 -4.67 -5.08 -4.73
N GLY A 237 -4.35 -3.82 -4.54
CA GLY A 237 -3.24 -3.14 -5.21
C GLY A 237 -3.66 -2.42 -6.48
N LYS A 238 -2.94 -1.35 -6.78
CA LYS A 238 -3.25 -0.44 -7.90
C LYS A 238 -3.32 -1.16 -9.25
N GLY A 239 -2.51 -2.20 -9.42
CA GLY A 239 -2.51 -3.00 -10.66
C GLY A 239 -3.84 -3.73 -10.92
N PHE A 240 -4.65 -4.02 -9.90
CA PHE A 240 -5.99 -4.57 -10.08
C PHE A 240 -7.09 -3.51 -10.24
N GLU A 241 -6.86 -2.29 -9.78
CA GLU A 241 -7.85 -1.21 -9.85
C GLU A 241 -7.95 -0.56 -11.24
N SER A 242 -6.82 -0.45 -11.94
CA SER A 242 -6.66 0.38 -13.14
C SER A 242 -6.90 -0.34 -14.46
N THR A 243 -7.26 -1.64 -14.45
CA THR A 243 -7.25 -2.47 -15.65
C THR A 243 -8.53 -3.27 -15.85
N ASP A 244 -8.96 -3.44 -17.11
CA ASP A 244 -10.13 -4.24 -17.48
C ASP A 244 -9.94 -5.75 -17.26
N TRP A 245 -8.71 -6.21 -17.05
CA TRP A 245 -8.40 -7.63 -16.85
C TRP A 245 -8.67 -8.15 -15.42
N ALA A 246 -8.78 -7.29 -14.42
CA ALA A 246 -9.11 -7.72 -13.06
C ALA A 246 -10.48 -8.43 -12.95
N PRO A 247 -11.58 -7.98 -13.60
CA PRO A 247 -12.84 -8.72 -13.66
C PRO A 247 -12.71 -10.09 -14.33
N GLU A 248 -11.93 -10.21 -15.42
CA GLU A 248 -11.71 -11.48 -16.09
C GLU A 248 -10.88 -12.45 -15.22
N PHE A 249 -9.86 -11.95 -14.54
CA PHE A 249 -9.09 -12.71 -13.56
C PHE A 249 -9.97 -13.25 -12.43
N MET A 250 -10.84 -12.41 -11.85
CA MET A 250 -11.82 -12.84 -10.84
C MET A 250 -12.78 -13.90 -11.37
N LYS A 251 -13.25 -13.76 -12.59
CA LYS A 251 -14.13 -14.73 -13.24
C LYS A 251 -13.43 -16.07 -13.43
N GLN A 252 -12.16 -16.11 -13.84
CA GLN A 252 -11.36 -17.32 -13.93
C GLN A 252 -11.19 -17.99 -12.58
N ILE A 253 -10.89 -17.23 -11.53
CA ILE A 253 -10.80 -17.74 -10.16
C ILE A 253 -12.15 -18.36 -9.72
N CYS A 254 -13.26 -17.66 -9.93
CA CYS A 254 -14.59 -18.12 -9.53
C CYS A 254 -15.09 -19.30 -10.35
N SER A 255 -14.79 -19.37 -11.66
CA SER A 255 -15.24 -20.49 -12.52
C SER A 255 -14.60 -21.83 -12.16
N ARG A 256 -13.43 -21.79 -11.52
CA ARG A 256 -12.70 -22.99 -11.04
C ARG A 256 -13.16 -23.49 -9.67
N ARG A 257 -14.11 -22.79 -9.03
CA ARG A 257 -14.78 -23.22 -7.80
C ARG A 257 -15.81 -24.36 -8.00
N ARG A 258 -15.84 -25.04 -9.12
CA ARG A 258 -16.69 -26.21 -9.25
C ARG A 258 -16.08 -27.38 -8.46
N VAL A 259 -16.63 -27.59 -7.28
CA VAL A 259 -16.77 -28.89 -6.66
C VAL A 259 -17.88 -29.62 -7.35
#